data_e982200ece0e452c38da3df8078f8b39
#
_entry.id   e982200ece0e452c38da3df8078f8b39
#
_cell.length_a   1.000
_cell.length_b   1.000
_cell.length_c   1.000
_cell.angle_alpha   90.00
_cell.angle_beta   90.00
_cell.angle_gamma   90.00
#
_symmetry.space_group_name_H-M   'P 1'
#
loop_
_entity.id
_entity.type
_entity.pdbx_description
1 polymer ?
#
loop_
_entity_poly.entity_id
_entity_poly.type
_entity_poly.pdbx_seq_one_letter_code
_entity_poly.pdbx_strand_id
1 'polypeptide(L)'
;MSLVDEINKKELNYWDFSDVVSTGIHKISAYPATMVPDMQNELIKLIKSEDKSVQNILDPFHGSGVTLVEGMKNDLTPIGIDINPLANLITLVKLQGVSKNQIKLSNNRIIELLRKESFEFEMHDFYNINKWYRKDFIETFSKIRATIQRERYKNIRQYYW
;
A
#
# COMPACT_ATOMS: atom_id res chain seq x y z
N MET A 1 -35.02 3.95 -6.65
CA MET A 1 -34.64 2.54 -6.89
C MET A 1 -33.62 2.21 -5.79
N SER A 2 -33.72 1.08 -5.11
CA SER A 2 -32.80 0.81 -4.01
C SER A 2 -31.44 0.32 -4.54
N LEU A 3 -30.35 0.49 -3.77
CA LEU A 3 -29.03 -0.05 -4.07
C LEU A 3 -29.08 -1.55 -4.40
N VAL A 4 -29.94 -2.28 -3.67
CA VAL A 4 -30.17 -3.71 -3.89
C VAL A 4 -30.76 -3.98 -5.28
N ASP A 5 -31.70 -3.13 -5.74
CA ASP A 5 -32.27 -3.27 -7.07
C ASP A 5 -31.24 -3.02 -8.17
N GLU A 6 -30.35 -2.03 -7.98
CA GLU A 6 -29.26 -1.75 -8.91
C GLU A 6 -28.22 -2.89 -8.99
N ILE A 7 -27.87 -3.48 -7.85
CA ILE A 7 -26.97 -4.65 -7.79
C ILE A 7 -27.60 -5.86 -8.48
N ASN A 8 -28.89 -6.13 -8.22
CA ASN A 8 -29.60 -7.30 -8.77
C ASN A 8 -29.92 -7.19 -10.26
N LYS A 9 -29.89 -5.99 -10.85
CA LYS A 9 -30.05 -5.81 -12.29
C LYS A 9 -28.82 -6.18 -13.10
N LYS A 10 -27.67 -6.29 -12.45
CA LYS A 10 -26.42 -6.67 -13.13
C LYS A 10 -26.50 -8.15 -13.55
N GLU A 11 -25.88 -8.48 -14.67
CA GLU A 11 -25.77 -9.85 -15.14
C GLU A 11 -25.05 -10.74 -14.10
N LEU A 12 -25.35 -12.04 -14.10
CA LEU A 12 -24.81 -13.00 -13.13
C LEU A 12 -23.29 -12.94 -12.97
N ASN A 13 -22.56 -12.67 -14.07
CA ASN A 13 -21.09 -12.62 -14.08
C ASN A 13 -20.53 -11.20 -13.91
N TYR A 14 -21.36 -10.18 -13.71
CA TYR A 14 -20.90 -8.80 -13.59
C TYR A 14 -19.92 -8.60 -12.42
N TRP A 15 -20.12 -9.33 -11.35
CA TRP A 15 -19.29 -9.29 -10.14
C TRP A 15 -18.16 -10.32 -10.13
N ASP A 16 -17.98 -11.06 -11.24
CA ASP A 16 -16.84 -11.95 -11.41
C ASP A 16 -15.64 -11.17 -11.96
N PHE A 17 -14.74 -10.82 -11.07
CA PHE A 17 -13.50 -10.11 -11.39
C PHE A 17 -12.29 -11.04 -11.41
N SER A 18 -12.47 -12.33 -11.69
CA SER A 18 -11.41 -13.35 -11.64
C SER A 18 -10.21 -13.03 -12.53
N ASP A 19 -10.44 -12.38 -13.67
CA ASP A 19 -9.40 -12.03 -14.64
C ASP A 19 -8.78 -10.64 -14.41
N VAL A 20 -9.24 -9.91 -13.39
CA VAL A 20 -8.77 -8.54 -13.13
C VAL A 20 -7.43 -8.57 -12.39
N VAL A 21 -6.42 -8.03 -13.05
CA VAL A 21 -5.08 -7.86 -12.46
C VAL A 21 -4.99 -6.49 -11.81
N SER A 22 -4.60 -6.45 -10.55
CA SER A 22 -4.33 -5.20 -9.85
C SER A 22 -3.39 -4.28 -10.65
N THR A 23 -3.73 -3.01 -10.76
CA THR A 23 -2.96 -2.02 -11.53
C THR A 23 -2.57 -0.82 -10.68
N GLY A 24 -1.67 0.02 -11.20
CA GLY A 24 -1.29 1.28 -10.59
C GLY A 24 -0.79 1.14 -9.15
N ILE A 25 -1.37 1.94 -8.27
CA ILE A 25 -0.96 2.03 -6.85
C ILE A 25 -1.19 0.73 -6.07
N HIS A 26 -2.10 -0.14 -6.53
CA HIS A 26 -2.36 -1.42 -5.89
C HIS A 26 -1.23 -2.44 -6.08
N LYS A 27 -0.32 -2.20 -7.04
CA LYS A 27 0.88 -3.04 -7.30
C LYS A 27 2.09 -2.71 -6.42
N ILE A 28 2.05 -1.67 -5.61
CA ILE A 28 3.20 -1.24 -4.80
C ILE A 28 3.67 -2.36 -3.86
N SER A 29 2.73 -3.14 -3.33
CA SER A 29 3.04 -4.21 -2.39
C SER A 29 2.11 -5.40 -2.61
N ALA A 30 2.67 -6.61 -2.53
CA ALA A 30 1.89 -7.83 -2.39
C ALA A 30 1.40 -7.94 -0.93
N TYR A 31 0.10 -8.05 -0.75
CA TYR A 31 -0.52 -8.27 0.54
C TYR A 31 -1.56 -9.38 0.41
N PRO A 32 -1.58 -10.38 1.31
CA PRO A 32 -2.50 -11.50 1.19
C PRO A 32 -3.97 -11.06 1.37
N ALA A 33 -4.88 -11.80 0.74
CA ALA A 33 -6.33 -11.59 0.86
C ALA A 33 -6.78 -10.14 0.57
N THR A 34 -6.27 -9.55 -0.52
CA THR A 34 -6.70 -8.21 -0.95
C THR A 34 -8.04 -8.26 -1.67
N MET A 35 -8.85 -7.23 -1.46
CA MET A 35 -10.07 -7.00 -2.24
C MET A 35 -9.73 -6.66 -3.69
N VAL A 36 -10.68 -6.89 -4.60
CA VAL A 36 -10.56 -6.48 -6.00
C VAL A 36 -10.85 -4.98 -6.12
N PRO A 37 -9.89 -4.14 -6.58
CA PRO A 37 -10.06 -2.69 -6.64
C PRO A 37 -11.26 -2.24 -7.48
N ASP A 38 -11.46 -2.85 -8.65
CA ASP A 38 -12.53 -2.49 -9.58
C ASP A 38 -13.91 -2.79 -8.98
N MET A 39 -14.06 -3.90 -8.26
CA MET A 39 -15.29 -4.21 -7.54
C MET A 39 -15.58 -3.17 -6.46
N GLN A 40 -14.59 -2.79 -5.66
CA GLN A 40 -14.75 -1.77 -4.62
C GLN A 40 -15.12 -0.41 -5.22
N ASN A 41 -14.46 -0.02 -6.30
CA ASN A 41 -14.75 1.21 -7.01
C ASN A 41 -16.20 1.26 -7.52
N GLU A 42 -16.67 0.16 -8.10
CA GLU A 42 -18.04 0.07 -8.61
C GLU A 42 -19.08 0.16 -7.48
N LEU A 43 -18.88 -0.57 -6.39
CA LEU A 43 -19.76 -0.49 -5.21
C LEU A 43 -19.82 0.91 -4.62
N ILE A 44 -18.68 1.60 -4.50
CA ILE A 44 -18.62 2.98 -3.99
C ILE A 44 -19.39 3.92 -4.90
N LYS A 45 -19.25 3.79 -6.23
CA LYS A 45 -20.01 4.60 -7.19
C LYS A 45 -21.51 4.38 -7.08
N LEU A 46 -21.96 3.13 -6.93
CA LEU A 46 -23.38 2.81 -6.76
C LEU A 46 -23.91 3.44 -5.47
N ILE A 47 -23.20 3.33 -4.35
CA ILE A 47 -23.60 3.96 -3.08
C ILE A 47 -23.71 5.48 -3.23
N LYS A 48 -22.72 6.13 -3.86
CA LYS A 48 -22.74 7.59 -4.09
C LYS A 48 -23.81 8.04 -5.07
N SER A 49 -24.25 7.18 -5.98
CA SER A 49 -25.35 7.49 -6.89
C SER A 49 -26.70 7.54 -6.16
N GLU A 50 -26.87 6.69 -5.17
CA GLU A 50 -28.09 6.63 -4.33
C GLU A 50 -28.12 7.75 -3.27
N ASP A 51 -26.96 7.98 -2.63
CA ASP A 51 -26.83 9.03 -1.60
C ASP A 51 -25.60 9.91 -1.83
N LYS A 52 -25.84 11.07 -2.44
CA LYS A 52 -24.80 12.09 -2.69
C LYS A 52 -24.27 12.76 -1.42
N SER A 53 -24.90 12.56 -0.27
CA SER A 53 -24.44 13.12 1.00
C SER A 53 -23.30 12.32 1.64
N VAL A 54 -23.00 11.12 1.15
CA VAL A 54 -21.91 10.28 1.63
C VAL A 54 -20.57 10.96 1.36
N GLN A 55 -19.83 11.27 2.43
CA GLN A 55 -18.54 11.96 2.38
C GLN A 55 -17.39 11.13 2.96
N ASN A 56 -17.68 10.09 3.71
CA ASN A 56 -16.66 9.30 4.41
C ASN A 56 -16.79 7.82 4.06
N ILE A 57 -15.69 7.12 4.09
CA ILE A 57 -15.64 5.66 4.01
C ILE A 57 -14.83 5.12 5.17
N LEU A 58 -15.39 4.16 5.90
CA LEU A 58 -14.74 3.49 7.02
C LEU A 58 -14.46 2.04 6.66
N ASP A 59 -13.21 1.63 6.81
CA ASP A 59 -12.80 0.23 6.71
C ASP A 59 -12.09 -0.18 8.00
N PRO A 60 -12.76 -0.93 8.89
CA PRO A 60 -12.20 -1.32 10.18
C PRO A 60 -11.16 -2.46 10.11
N PHE A 61 -10.93 -3.04 8.92
CA PHE A 61 -9.96 -4.10 8.64
C PHE A 61 -9.28 -3.86 7.30
N HIS A 62 -8.74 -2.66 7.10
CA HIS A 62 -8.37 -2.15 5.78
C HIS A 62 -7.27 -2.94 5.04
N GLY A 63 -6.49 -3.81 5.73
CA GLY A 63 -5.43 -4.57 5.10
C GLY A 63 -4.49 -3.70 4.27
N SER A 64 -4.38 -3.97 2.97
CA SER A 64 -3.60 -3.14 2.05
C SER A 64 -4.29 -1.86 1.57
N GLY A 65 -5.45 -1.51 2.13
CA GLY A 65 -6.15 -0.25 1.93
C GLY A 65 -6.86 -0.10 0.58
N VAL A 66 -7.31 -1.18 -0.04
CA VAL A 66 -8.00 -1.11 -1.34
C VAL A 66 -9.25 -0.25 -1.24
N THR A 67 -10.14 -0.54 -0.29
CA THR A 67 -11.38 0.22 -0.06
C THR A 67 -11.10 1.71 0.18
N LEU A 68 -10.06 2.01 0.96
CA LEU A 68 -9.71 3.40 1.29
C LEU A 68 -9.17 4.17 0.07
N VAL A 69 -8.34 3.51 -0.76
CA VAL A 69 -7.82 4.10 -1.99
C VAL A 69 -8.94 4.33 -3.00
N GLU A 70 -9.84 3.37 -3.19
CA GLU A 70 -10.97 3.54 -4.10
C GLU A 70 -11.98 4.58 -3.57
N GLY A 71 -12.16 4.64 -2.23
CA GLY A 71 -12.93 5.72 -1.60
C GLY A 71 -12.35 7.10 -1.91
N MET A 72 -11.04 7.27 -1.72
CA MET A 72 -10.36 8.54 -2.02
C MET A 72 -10.45 8.91 -3.52
N LYS A 73 -10.36 7.96 -4.44
CA LYS A 73 -10.57 8.20 -5.88
C LYS A 73 -11.98 8.66 -6.22
N ASN A 74 -12.94 8.34 -5.37
CA ASN A 74 -14.33 8.75 -5.49
C ASN A 74 -14.68 9.93 -4.56
N ASP A 75 -13.71 10.75 -4.19
CA ASP A 75 -13.87 11.96 -3.36
C ASP A 75 -14.50 11.69 -1.98
N LEU A 76 -14.20 10.52 -1.39
CA LEU A 76 -14.54 10.20 -0.01
C LEU A 76 -13.33 10.40 0.89
N THR A 77 -13.59 10.84 2.12
CA THR A 77 -12.56 10.88 3.18
C THR A 77 -12.36 9.46 3.73
N PRO A 78 -11.17 8.84 3.53
CA PRO A 78 -10.93 7.50 3.99
C PRO A 78 -10.59 7.45 5.48
N ILE A 79 -11.21 6.54 6.20
CA ILE A 79 -10.93 6.23 7.61
C ILE A 79 -10.67 4.73 7.70
N GLY A 80 -9.49 4.33 8.14
CA GLY A 80 -9.09 2.93 8.21
C GLY A 80 -8.52 2.53 9.55
N ILE A 81 -8.78 1.30 9.97
CA ILE A 81 -8.22 0.70 11.17
C ILE A 81 -7.68 -0.69 10.80
N ASP A 82 -6.46 -0.98 11.21
CA ASP A 82 -5.90 -2.33 11.10
C ASP A 82 -4.92 -2.58 12.25
N ILE A 83 -4.90 -3.79 12.78
CA ILE A 83 -3.97 -4.17 13.86
C ILE A 83 -2.55 -4.42 13.32
N ASN A 84 -2.41 -4.76 12.03
CA ASN A 84 -1.14 -5.08 11.42
C ASN A 84 -0.35 -3.80 11.06
N PRO A 85 0.82 -3.54 11.68
CA PRO A 85 1.63 -2.36 11.35
C PRO A 85 2.05 -2.30 9.87
N LEU A 86 2.27 -3.44 9.22
CA LEU A 86 2.61 -3.51 7.80
C LEU A 86 1.41 -3.08 6.94
N ALA A 87 0.20 -3.51 7.27
CA ALA A 87 -1.02 -3.05 6.61
C ALA A 87 -1.15 -1.52 6.69
N ASN A 88 -0.97 -0.97 7.89
CA ASN A 88 -1.01 0.48 8.12
C ASN A 88 0.05 1.22 7.30
N LEU A 89 1.28 0.70 7.23
CA LEU A 89 2.35 1.31 6.43
C LEU A 89 2.01 1.30 4.94
N ILE A 90 1.59 0.15 4.39
CA ILE A 90 1.21 0.01 2.98
C ILE A 90 0.08 0.97 2.62
N THR A 91 -0.95 1.01 3.43
CA THR A 91 -2.12 1.87 3.21
C THR A 91 -1.75 3.34 3.29
N LEU A 92 -0.95 3.73 4.30
CA LEU A 92 -0.48 5.10 4.44
C LEU A 92 0.32 5.56 3.21
N VAL A 93 1.24 4.73 2.71
CA VAL A 93 2.03 5.02 1.51
C VAL A 93 1.15 5.17 0.28
N LYS A 94 0.14 4.32 0.11
CA LYS A 94 -0.81 4.41 -1.00
C LYS A 94 -1.63 5.70 -0.95
N LEU A 95 -2.13 6.09 0.22
CA LEU A 95 -2.97 7.28 0.38
C LEU A 95 -2.18 8.59 0.28
N GLN A 96 -0.97 8.64 0.83
CA GLN A 96 -0.11 9.83 0.76
C GLN A 96 0.49 10.06 -0.62
N GLY A 97 0.82 8.98 -1.31
CA GLY A 97 1.57 9.03 -2.54
C GLY A 97 3.01 9.53 -2.36
N VAL A 98 3.79 9.41 -3.42
CA VAL A 98 5.19 9.92 -3.48
C VAL A 98 5.46 10.46 -4.87
N SER A 99 6.12 11.60 -4.96
CA SER A 99 6.43 12.16 -6.26
C SER A 99 7.54 11.36 -6.97
N LYS A 100 7.38 11.13 -8.28
CA LYS A 100 8.35 10.41 -9.10
C LYS A 100 9.75 11.04 -9.04
N ASN A 101 9.82 12.37 -8.98
CA ASN A 101 11.10 13.08 -8.88
C ASN A 101 11.78 12.85 -7.52
N GLN A 102 11.01 12.86 -6.44
CA GLN A 102 11.55 12.56 -5.11
C GLN A 102 12.09 11.13 -5.03
N ILE A 103 11.36 10.14 -5.57
CA ILE A 103 11.84 8.75 -5.63
C ILE A 103 13.15 8.68 -6.42
N LYS A 104 13.23 9.32 -7.60
CA LYS A 104 14.45 9.31 -8.43
C LYS A 104 15.65 9.89 -7.69
N LEU A 105 15.49 11.04 -7.04
CA LEU A 105 16.55 11.68 -6.27
C LEU A 105 16.99 10.83 -5.07
N SER A 106 16.03 10.23 -4.37
CA SER A 106 16.32 9.36 -3.25
C SER A 106 17.02 8.07 -3.68
N ASN A 107 16.59 7.45 -4.78
CA ASN A 107 17.27 6.28 -5.35
C ASN A 107 18.74 6.54 -5.62
N ASN A 108 19.07 7.68 -6.23
CA ASN A 108 20.48 8.02 -6.50
C ASN A 108 21.29 8.10 -5.20
N ARG A 109 20.75 8.77 -4.18
CA ARG A 109 21.42 8.88 -2.85
C ARG A 109 21.59 7.52 -2.17
N ILE A 110 20.54 6.69 -2.21
CA ILE A 110 20.57 5.34 -1.64
C ILE A 110 21.64 4.50 -2.34
N ILE A 111 21.69 4.52 -3.67
CA ILE A 111 22.69 3.77 -4.45
C ILE A 111 24.11 4.27 -4.16
N GLU A 112 24.31 5.59 -4.06
CA GLU A 112 25.62 6.16 -3.70
C GLU A 112 26.08 5.69 -2.32
N LEU A 113 25.18 5.70 -1.32
CA LEU A 113 25.51 5.23 0.03
C LEU A 113 25.82 3.72 0.05
N LEU A 114 25.04 2.93 -0.68
CA LEU A 114 25.26 1.47 -0.77
C LEU A 114 26.60 1.12 -1.42
N ARG A 115 27.11 1.96 -2.34
CA ARG A 115 28.42 1.76 -2.99
C ARG A 115 29.61 2.18 -2.17
N LYS A 116 29.41 2.99 -1.11
CA LYS A 116 30.53 3.42 -0.25
C LYS A 116 31.01 2.26 0.62
N GLU A 117 32.28 1.90 0.51
CA GLU A 117 32.90 0.89 1.36
C GLU A 117 32.98 1.33 2.83
N SER A 118 33.18 2.64 3.05
CA SER A 118 33.24 3.25 4.38
C SER A 118 31.87 3.53 5.01
N PHE A 119 30.78 2.98 4.45
CA PHE A 119 29.46 3.19 5.02
C PHE A 119 29.27 2.31 6.26
N GLU A 120 29.32 2.95 7.41
CA GLU A 120 29.08 2.30 8.70
C GLU A 120 27.60 2.04 8.91
N PHE A 121 27.25 0.83 9.34
CA PHE A 121 25.89 0.43 9.68
C PHE A 121 25.92 -0.63 10.77
N GLU A 122 24.83 -0.69 11.54
CA GLU A 122 24.62 -1.74 12.52
C GLU A 122 23.95 -2.95 11.89
N MET A 123 24.44 -4.14 12.23
CA MET A 123 23.77 -5.38 11.83
C MET A 123 22.41 -5.48 12.50
N HIS A 124 21.38 -5.68 11.68
CA HIS A 124 20.05 -5.92 12.21
C HIS A 124 19.94 -7.35 12.73
N ASP A 125 19.43 -7.48 13.94
CA ASP A 125 19.23 -8.78 14.59
C ASP A 125 17.80 -8.91 15.12
N PHE A 126 17.28 -10.12 15.08
CA PHE A 126 16.06 -10.55 15.74
C PHE A 126 16.11 -12.05 16.02
N TYR A 127 15.23 -12.51 16.90
CA TYR A 127 15.21 -13.92 17.31
C TYR A 127 15.13 -14.87 16.11
N ASN A 128 16.10 -15.79 16.03
CA ASN A 128 16.22 -16.77 14.95
C ASN A 128 16.52 -16.21 13.54
N ILE A 129 17.04 -15.00 13.37
CA ILE A 129 17.36 -14.44 12.05
C ILE A 129 18.20 -15.39 11.19
N ASN A 130 19.20 -16.05 11.79
CA ASN A 130 20.10 -16.99 11.10
C ASN A 130 19.41 -18.30 10.65
N LYS A 131 18.22 -18.59 11.17
CA LYS A 131 17.38 -19.71 10.69
C LYS A 131 16.70 -19.39 9.35
N TRP A 132 16.39 -18.11 9.12
CA TRP A 132 15.63 -17.64 7.98
C TRP A 132 16.49 -17.07 6.86
N TYR A 133 17.65 -16.46 7.22
CA TYR A 133 18.49 -15.74 6.29
C TYR A 133 19.96 -16.15 6.42
N ARG A 134 20.66 -16.24 5.28
CA ARG A 134 22.13 -16.41 5.24
C ARG A 134 22.80 -15.10 5.70
N LYS A 135 24.03 -15.21 6.20
CA LYS A 135 24.79 -14.05 6.72
C LYS A 135 24.98 -12.93 5.70
N ASP A 136 25.27 -13.27 4.43
CA ASP A 136 25.44 -12.29 3.35
C ASP A 136 24.16 -11.50 3.07
N PHE A 137 22.98 -12.14 3.18
CA PHE A 137 21.66 -11.45 3.10
C PHE A 137 21.43 -10.56 4.31
N ILE A 138 21.72 -11.03 5.52
CA ILE A 138 21.56 -10.23 6.75
C ILE A 138 22.39 -8.96 6.67
N GLU A 139 23.65 -9.06 6.23
CA GLU A 139 24.52 -7.90 6.03
C GLU A 139 23.96 -6.93 4.99
N THR A 140 23.57 -7.45 3.83
CA THR A 140 23.02 -6.65 2.74
C THR A 140 21.73 -5.93 3.16
N PHE A 141 20.81 -6.63 3.80
CA PHE A 141 19.56 -6.02 4.29
C PHE A 141 19.82 -5.02 5.41
N SER A 142 20.77 -5.28 6.30
CA SER A 142 21.16 -4.32 7.34
C SER A 142 21.71 -3.03 6.73
N LYS A 143 22.53 -3.14 5.70
CA LYS A 143 23.08 -2.00 4.96
C LYS A 143 21.96 -1.21 4.25
N ILE A 144 21.06 -1.90 3.56
CA ILE A 144 19.88 -1.28 2.90
C ILE A 144 19.02 -0.57 3.94
N ARG A 145 18.68 -1.25 5.04
CA ARG A 145 17.90 -0.69 6.14
C ARG A 145 18.50 0.60 6.69
N ALA A 146 19.80 0.58 7.00
CA ALA A 146 20.52 1.74 7.49
C ALA A 146 20.51 2.92 6.49
N THR A 147 20.58 2.61 5.21
CA THR A 147 20.51 3.60 4.13
C THR A 147 19.11 4.24 4.06
N ILE A 148 18.05 3.42 4.15
CA ILE A 148 16.66 3.92 4.17
C ILE A 148 16.41 4.78 5.42
N GLN A 149 16.94 4.38 6.58
CA GLN A 149 16.80 5.16 7.83
C GLN A 149 17.42 6.57 7.73
N ARG A 150 18.44 6.76 6.89
CA ARG A 150 19.08 8.06 6.62
C ARG A 150 18.33 8.91 5.60
N GLU A 151 17.26 8.38 5.00
CA GLU A 151 16.42 9.19 4.11
C GLU A 151 15.74 10.32 4.89
N ARG A 152 15.94 11.55 4.40
CA ARG A 152 15.52 12.77 5.06
C ARG A 152 14.00 12.91 5.16
N TYR A 153 13.30 12.55 4.08
CA TYR A 153 11.86 12.73 3.97
C TYR A 153 11.11 11.51 4.49
N LYS A 154 10.24 11.72 5.48
CA LYS A 154 9.48 10.64 6.14
C LYS A 154 8.64 9.83 5.16
N ASN A 155 7.91 10.49 4.24
CA ASN A 155 7.08 9.84 3.25
C ASN A 155 7.89 8.96 2.28
N ILE A 156 9.08 9.42 1.88
CA ILE A 156 10.00 8.63 1.05
C ILE A 156 10.56 7.45 1.82
N ARG A 157 10.95 7.66 3.07
CA ARG A 157 11.41 6.58 3.95
C ARG A 157 10.34 5.50 4.13
N GLN A 158 9.09 5.90 4.33
CA GLN A 158 7.95 4.97 4.41
C GLN A 158 7.70 4.20 3.12
N TYR A 159 7.91 4.84 1.96
CA TYR A 159 7.79 4.18 0.66
C TYR A 159 8.82 3.07 0.44
N TYR A 160 10.03 3.19 1.00
CA TYR A 160 11.08 2.19 0.88
C TYR A 160 10.99 1.05 1.90
N TRP A 161 10.23 1.20 2.97
CA TRP A 161 9.92 0.16 3.95
C TRP A 161 8.88 -0.83 3.47
#